data_17cb88554e8e9c9b4e08ee24a32dd798
#
_entry.id   17cb88554e8e9c9b4e08ee24a32dd798
#
_cell.length_a   1.000
_cell.length_b   1.000
_cell.length_c   1.000
_cell.angle_alpha   90.00
_cell.angle_beta   90.00
_cell.angle_gamma   90.00
#
_symmetry.space_group_name_H-M   'P 1'
#
loop_
_entity.id
_entity.type
_entity.pdbx_description
1 polymer ?
#
loop_
_entity_poly.entity_id
_entity_poly.type
_entity_poly.pdbx_seq_one_letter_code
_entity_poly.pdbx_strand_id
1 'polypeptide(L)'
;MELISVRELFRNTAAYAGQTITVGGWVRNRRPSKQFGFIVLNDGTYFTPVQVVYNDSISNFQEISKINIGAALIVTGELVLTPDSKQPFEIQAATIEVEGPSTGDYPLQPKRHTMEFLRTITHLRPRTNTFQAVFRVRSLAAYAIHKFFQERDFVYVHTPLITGSDCEGAGEMFQVTTMDLKNVPLTENGKVDFSQDFFGKPTNLTVSGQLNGETFAMAFRNIYTFGPTFRAENSNTTRHAAEFWMIEPEIVFADLQDLMRLEEDMIKYIISYVLEHAPEEMAFFNQFMDKGLLDRLNNILANDFGRITYTEAVELLSKHNDKFEYPVSWGCDLQTEHERFLTEQVFKKPVFVTDYPKDIKAFYMKLNPDGKTVAAVDCLVPGVGEITGGSQREDNYDLLKTRIEELGMNPADYDFYMDLRKYGSARHAGFGLGFERMVMYMTGIGNIRDAIPFPRTVNNCEL
;
A
#
# COMPACT_ATOMS: atom_id res chain seq x y z
N MET A 1 -13.32 31.10 -16.20
CA MET A 1 -14.31 30.68 -15.19
C MET A 1 -13.53 29.99 -14.08
N GLU A 2 -13.66 30.45 -12.85
CA GLU A 2 -12.97 29.83 -11.71
C GLU A 2 -13.90 28.76 -11.12
N LEU A 3 -13.46 27.49 -11.11
CA LEU A 3 -14.20 26.38 -10.52
C LEU A 3 -13.82 26.25 -9.04
N ILE A 4 -14.81 26.26 -8.16
CA ILE A 4 -14.62 26.01 -6.73
C ILE A 4 -14.72 24.49 -6.50
N SER A 5 -13.77 23.90 -5.78
CA SER A 5 -13.81 22.48 -5.46
C SER A 5 -14.89 22.15 -4.43
N VAL A 6 -15.46 20.95 -4.54
CA VAL A 6 -16.43 20.45 -3.55
C VAL A 6 -15.82 20.43 -2.15
N ARG A 7 -14.54 20.07 -2.03
CA ARG A 7 -13.82 20.13 -0.75
C ARG A 7 -13.82 21.52 -0.13
N GLU A 8 -13.58 22.55 -0.93
CA GLU A 8 -13.57 23.94 -0.47
C GLU A 8 -14.94 24.35 0.06
N LEU A 9 -16.02 23.96 -0.64
CA LEU A 9 -17.38 24.26 -0.21
C LEU A 9 -17.72 23.62 1.15
N PHE A 10 -17.30 22.35 1.37
CA PHE A 10 -17.52 21.69 2.66
C PHE A 10 -16.67 22.27 3.80
N ARG A 11 -15.44 22.73 3.51
CA ARG A 11 -14.54 23.31 4.52
C ARG A 11 -14.94 24.72 4.94
N ASN A 12 -15.45 25.50 3.99
CA ASN A 12 -15.74 26.92 4.16
C ASN A 12 -17.18 27.27 3.79
N THR A 13 -18.14 26.37 4.09
CA THR A 13 -19.56 26.50 3.71
C THR A 13 -20.13 27.88 4.04
N ALA A 14 -19.84 28.43 5.23
CA ALA A 14 -20.35 29.72 5.68
C ALA A 14 -19.87 30.89 4.79
N ALA A 15 -18.69 30.81 4.20
CA ALA A 15 -18.13 31.84 3.33
C ALA A 15 -18.85 31.89 1.98
N TYR A 16 -19.45 30.79 1.54
CA TYR A 16 -20.14 30.68 0.25
C TYR A 16 -21.66 30.74 0.35
N ALA A 17 -22.21 30.76 1.57
CA ALA A 17 -23.67 30.82 1.78
C ALA A 17 -24.30 32.06 1.14
N GLY A 18 -25.31 31.87 0.29
CA GLY A 18 -25.98 32.92 -0.46
C GLY A 18 -25.17 33.49 -1.63
N GLN A 19 -23.99 32.93 -1.93
CA GLN A 19 -23.16 33.37 -3.06
C GLN A 19 -23.43 32.50 -4.29
N THR A 20 -23.32 33.12 -5.45
CA THR A 20 -23.29 32.40 -6.73
C THR A 20 -21.90 31.78 -6.92
N ILE A 21 -21.85 30.49 -7.05
CA ILE A 21 -20.63 29.69 -7.23
C ILE A 21 -20.68 28.87 -8.50
N THR A 22 -19.51 28.45 -8.99
CA THR A 22 -19.43 27.52 -10.12
C THR A 22 -18.62 26.29 -9.72
N VAL A 23 -19.19 25.09 -9.96
CA VAL A 23 -18.56 23.80 -9.69
C VAL A 23 -18.59 22.94 -10.95
N GLY A 24 -17.54 22.12 -11.15
CA GLY A 24 -17.51 21.08 -12.17
C GLY A 24 -17.54 19.70 -11.51
N GLY A 25 -18.09 18.69 -12.18
CA GLY A 25 -18.08 17.32 -11.64
C GLY A 25 -18.87 16.32 -12.46
N TRP A 26 -18.90 15.09 -11.98
CA TRP A 26 -19.59 13.98 -12.64
C TRP A 26 -20.87 13.62 -11.91
N VAL A 27 -21.93 13.36 -12.70
CA VAL A 27 -23.22 12.90 -12.21
C VAL A 27 -23.09 11.51 -11.59
N ARG A 28 -23.36 11.40 -10.30
CA ARG A 28 -23.34 10.12 -9.55
C ARG A 28 -24.72 9.51 -9.42
N ASN A 29 -25.72 10.37 -9.32
CA ASN A 29 -27.13 9.99 -9.27
C ASN A 29 -28.00 11.16 -9.72
N ARG A 30 -29.23 10.88 -10.12
CA ARG A 30 -30.21 11.88 -10.47
C ARG A 30 -31.62 11.47 -10.08
N ARG A 31 -32.46 12.45 -9.78
CA ARG A 31 -33.90 12.28 -9.52
C ARG A 31 -34.68 13.39 -10.26
N PRO A 32 -35.04 13.18 -11.51
CA PRO A 32 -35.82 14.15 -12.27
C PRO A 32 -37.31 14.15 -11.84
N SER A 33 -37.94 15.32 -11.92
CA SER A 33 -39.37 15.51 -11.75
C SER A 33 -39.90 16.37 -12.90
N LYS A 34 -41.22 16.64 -12.93
CA LYS A 34 -41.84 17.40 -14.03
C LYS A 34 -41.40 18.87 -14.08
N GLN A 35 -41.16 19.49 -12.95
CA GLN A 35 -40.82 20.92 -12.82
C GLN A 35 -39.49 21.21 -12.18
N PHE A 36 -38.88 20.21 -11.53
CA PHE A 36 -37.57 20.33 -10.88
C PHE A 36 -36.88 18.98 -10.84
N GLY A 37 -35.60 18.96 -10.46
CA GLY A 37 -34.87 17.71 -10.27
C GLY A 37 -33.68 17.90 -9.39
N PHE A 38 -33.07 16.77 -9.01
CA PHE A 38 -31.88 16.70 -8.19
C PHE A 38 -30.78 15.95 -8.93
N ILE A 39 -29.58 16.47 -8.85
CA ILE A 39 -28.35 15.81 -9.31
C ILE A 39 -27.41 15.68 -8.13
N VAL A 40 -26.87 14.50 -7.94
CA VAL A 40 -25.73 14.27 -7.03
C VAL A 40 -24.48 14.38 -7.86
N LEU A 41 -23.67 15.43 -7.59
CA LEU A 41 -22.47 15.79 -8.33
C LEU A 41 -21.22 15.54 -7.46
N ASN A 42 -20.20 14.95 -8.03
CA ASN A 42 -18.93 14.71 -7.36
C ASN A 42 -17.77 15.11 -8.27
N ASP A 43 -16.87 15.96 -7.76
CA ASP A 43 -15.69 16.42 -8.48
C ASP A 43 -14.41 15.61 -8.14
N GLY A 44 -14.52 14.61 -7.26
CA GLY A 44 -13.39 13.80 -6.81
C GLY A 44 -12.51 14.47 -5.73
N THR A 45 -12.70 15.73 -5.38
CA THR A 45 -11.89 16.43 -4.37
C THR A 45 -12.32 16.09 -2.95
N TYR A 46 -13.56 15.69 -2.76
CA TYR A 46 -14.14 15.37 -1.46
C TYR A 46 -14.95 14.07 -1.53
N PHE A 47 -15.04 13.32 -0.42
CA PHE A 47 -15.76 12.04 -0.40
C PHE A 47 -17.27 12.24 -0.54
N THR A 48 -17.83 13.16 0.25
CA THR A 48 -19.27 13.49 0.19
C THR A 48 -19.56 14.34 -1.05
N PRO A 49 -20.48 13.90 -1.93
CA PRO A 49 -20.87 14.67 -3.10
C PRO A 49 -21.78 15.84 -2.71
N VAL A 50 -21.95 16.81 -3.62
CA VAL A 50 -22.91 17.90 -3.48
C VAL A 50 -24.24 17.57 -4.13
N GLN A 51 -25.35 18.08 -3.57
CA GLN A 51 -26.65 18.07 -4.21
C GLN A 51 -26.86 19.34 -5.00
N VAL A 52 -27.19 19.19 -6.27
CA VAL A 52 -27.62 20.27 -7.16
C VAL A 52 -29.12 20.16 -7.35
N VAL A 53 -29.81 21.25 -7.13
CA VAL A 53 -31.27 21.40 -7.42
C VAL A 53 -31.46 22.26 -8.66
N TYR A 54 -32.24 21.81 -9.61
CA TYR A 54 -32.56 22.55 -10.81
C TYR A 54 -34.08 22.53 -11.08
N ASN A 55 -34.58 23.54 -11.74
CA ASN A 55 -35.96 23.65 -12.09
C ASN A 55 -36.13 24.06 -13.57
N ASP A 56 -37.39 24.21 -14.02
CA ASP A 56 -37.75 24.53 -15.40
C ASP A 56 -37.35 25.95 -15.84
N SER A 57 -36.77 26.76 -14.99
CA SER A 57 -36.21 28.06 -15.37
C SER A 57 -34.86 27.97 -16.12
N ILE A 58 -34.14 26.86 -16.01
CA ILE A 58 -32.91 26.65 -16.78
C ILE A 58 -33.22 26.38 -18.26
N SER A 59 -32.49 26.98 -19.18
CA SER A 59 -32.75 26.96 -20.62
C SER A 59 -32.79 25.55 -21.24
N ASN A 60 -31.99 24.61 -20.66
CA ASN A 60 -31.84 23.23 -21.14
C ASN A 60 -32.50 22.20 -20.22
N PHE A 61 -33.57 22.54 -19.49
CA PHE A 61 -34.24 21.69 -18.52
C PHE A 61 -34.57 20.29 -19.08
N GLN A 62 -35.06 20.21 -20.31
CA GLN A 62 -35.44 18.95 -20.96
C GLN A 62 -34.24 18.03 -21.23
N GLU A 63 -33.08 18.60 -21.52
CA GLU A 63 -31.84 17.89 -21.69
C GLU A 63 -31.32 17.37 -20.35
N ILE A 64 -31.22 18.25 -19.34
CA ILE A 64 -30.71 17.94 -18.01
C ILE A 64 -31.61 16.90 -17.31
N SER A 65 -32.91 16.94 -17.51
CA SER A 65 -33.84 15.93 -16.96
C SER A 65 -33.59 14.52 -17.52
N LYS A 66 -32.89 14.40 -18.64
CA LYS A 66 -32.55 13.12 -19.30
C LYS A 66 -31.07 12.76 -19.19
N ILE A 67 -30.27 13.59 -18.53
CA ILE A 67 -28.83 13.39 -18.45
C ILE A 67 -28.47 12.02 -17.84
N ASN A 68 -27.50 11.31 -18.41
CA ASN A 68 -27.10 10.03 -17.91
C ASN A 68 -26.09 10.16 -16.75
N ILE A 69 -26.04 9.14 -15.89
CA ILE A 69 -25.02 8.99 -14.86
C ILE A 69 -23.65 8.89 -15.53
N GLY A 70 -22.63 9.48 -14.90
CA GLY A 70 -21.28 9.56 -15.46
C GLY A 70 -21.06 10.77 -16.37
N ALA A 71 -22.07 11.53 -16.76
CA ALA A 71 -21.90 12.77 -17.50
C ALA A 71 -21.13 13.80 -16.68
N ALA A 72 -20.30 14.59 -17.35
CA ALA A 72 -19.58 15.72 -16.76
C ALA A 72 -20.37 17.00 -16.94
N LEU A 73 -20.55 17.76 -15.87
CA LEU A 73 -21.33 18.99 -15.83
C LEU A 73 -20.52 20.13 -15.23
N ILE A 74 -20.77 21.35 -15.71
CA ILE A 74 -20.44 22.60 -15.04
C ILE A 74 -21.74 23.23 -14.57
N VAL A 75 -21.84 23.50 -13.28
CA VAL A 75 -23.03 24.03 -12.62
C VAL A 75 -22.70 25.38 -12.00
N THR A 76 -23.43 26.44 -12.39
CA THR A 76 -23.40 27.73 -11.73
C THR A 76 -24.72 27.96 -11.02
N GLY A 77 -24.66 28.33 -9.74
CA GLY A 77 -25.87 28.54 -8.93
C GLY A 77 -25.56 29.07 -7.54
N GLU A 78 -26.59 29.38 -6.79
CA GLU A 78 -26.49 29.87 -5.41
C GLU A 78 -26.29 28.70 -4.43
N LEU A 79 -25.33 28.83 -3.50
CA LEU A 79 -25.18 27.89 -2.39
C LEU A 79 -26.18 28.25 -1.28
N VAL A 80 -27.13 27.35 -1.05
CA VAL A 80 -28.20 27.52 -0.05
C VAL A 80 -27.97 26.55 1.12
N LEU A 81 -27.95 27.06 2.34
CA LEU A 81 -27.83 26.25 3.55
C LEU A 81 -29.10 25.43 3.79
N THR A 82 -28.92 24.18 4.17
CA THR A 82 -30.01 23.23 4.45
C THR A 82 -29.84 22.54 5.82
N PRO A 83 -29.89 23.31 6.95
CA PRO A 83 -29.55 22.80 8.28
C PRO A 83 -30.40 21.62 8.74
N ASP A 84 -31.65 21.52 8.28
CA ASP A 84 -32.60 20.47 8.64
C ASP A 84 -32.52 19.23 7.71
N SER A 85 -31.59 19.23 6.75
CA SER A 85 -31.40 18.15 5.78
C SER A 85 -30.16 17.30 6.13
N LYS A 86 -30.00 16.15 5.43
CA LYS A 86 -28.80 15.30 5.60
C LYS A 86 -27.51 15.98 5.13
N GLN A 87 -27.60 16.81 4.08
CA GLN A 87 -26.50 17.63 3.58
C GLN A 87 -26.58 19.03 4.21
N PRO A 88 -25.43 19.68 4.51
CA PRO A 88 -25.43 20.99 5.13
C PRO A 88 -25.84 22.11 4.19
N PHE A 89 -25.76 21.90 2.89
CA PHE A 89 -26.13 22.85 1.84
C PHE A 89 -26.48 22.13 0.55
N GLU A 90 -27.07 22.86 -0.39
CA GLU A 90 -27.30 22.47 -1.77
C GLU A 90 -26.98 23.63 -2.71
N ILE A 91 -26.79 23.34 -4.01
CA ILE A 91 -26.58 24.32 -5.05
C ILE A 91 -27.88 24.48 -5.85
N GLN A 92 -28.49 25.65 -5.76
CA GLN A 92 -29.65 26.04 -6.56
C GLN A 92 -29.15 26.52 -7.93
N ALA A 93 -29.24 25.63 -8.94
CA ALA A 93 -28.65 25.89 -10.25
C ALA A 93 -29.38 27.00 -11.01
N ALA A 94 -28.63 27.99 -11.44
CA ALA A 94 -29.05 29.00 -12.41
C ALA A 94 -28.73 28.54 -13.84
N THR A 95 -27.59 27.89 -14.04
CA THR A 95 -27.18 27.28 -15.32
C THR A 95 -26.52 25.93 -15.09
N ILE A 96 -26.75 24.99 -16.03
CA ILE A 96 -26.05 23.71 -16.08
C ILE A 96 -25.55 23.51 -17.52
N GLU A 97 -24.25 23.39 -17.68
CA GLU A 97 -23.60 23.08 -18.95
C GLU A 97 -23.18 21.61 -18.99
N VAL A 98 -23.45 20.92 -20.07
CA VAL A 98 -22.99 19.55 -20.29
C VAL A 98 -21.62 19.60 -20.94
N GLU A 99 -20.57 19.43 -20.15
CA GLU A 99 -19.17 19.41 -20.60
C GLU A 99 -18.87 18.12 -21.39
N GLY A 100 -19.39 16.99 -20.88
CA GLY A 100 -19.24 15.68 -21.51
C GLY A 100 -20.45 14.79 -21.27
N PRO A 101 -21.18 14.38 -22.32
CA PRO A 101 -22.32 13.47 -22.18
C PRO A 101 -21.85 12.05 -21.79
N SER A 102 -22.74 11.27 -21.19
CA SER A 102 -22.54 9.84 -20.93
C SER A 102 -23.62 9.05 -21.65
N THR A 103 -23.27 7.84 -22.07
CA THR A 103 -24.19 6.94 -22.80
C THR A 103 -24.97 6.02 -21.84
N GLY A 104 -26.07 5.43 -22.31
CA GLY A 104 -26.95 4.61 -21.48
C GLY A 104 -26.33 3.27 -21.03
N ASP A 105 -25.27 2.83 -21.68
CA ASP A 105 -24.50 1.61 -21.37
C ASP A 105 -23.37 1.83 -20.33
N TYR A 106 -23.30 3.03 -19.72
CA TYR A 106 -22.35 3.29 -18.66
C TYR A 106 -22.43 2.23 -17.56
N PRO A 107 -21.32 1.49 -17.27
CA PRO A 107 -21.39 0.27 -16.46
C PRO A 107 -21.63 0.52 -14.97
N LEU A 108 -21.27 1.71 -14.47
CA LEU A 108 -21.42 2.06 -13.04
C LEU A 108 -22.78 2.68 -12.76
N GLN A 109 -23.83 1.87 -12.86
CA GLN A 109 -25.20 2.28 -12.52
C GLN A 109 -25.37 2.45 -10.99
N PRO A 110 -26.42 3.17 -10.48
CA PRO A 110 -26.63 3.42 -9.05
C PRO A 110 -27.13 2.16 -8.31
N LYS A 111 -26.29 1.13 -8.29
CA LYS A 111 -26.49 -0.14 -7.57
C LYS A 111 -25.16 -0.58 -6.95
N ARG A 112 -25.24 -1.52 -6.01
CA ARG A 112 -24.02 -2.13 -5.47
C ARG A 112 -23.35 -2.99 -6.55
N HIS A 113 -22.04 -2.81 -6.74
CA HIS A 113 -21.20 -3.61 -7.61
C HIS A 113 -20.32 -4.51 -6.76
N THR A 114 -20.03 -5.73 -7.23
CA THR A 114 -19.07 -6.63 -6.58
C THR A 114 -17.64 -6.20 -6.89
N MET A 115 -16.69 -6.55 -6.03
CA MET A 115 -15.28 -6.25 -6.25
C MET A 115 -14.76 -6.97 -7.50
N GLU A 116 -15.21 -8.20 -7.77
CA GLU A 116 -14.87 -8.97 -8.97
C GLU A 116 -15.25 -8.22 -10.24
N PHE A 117 -16.48 -7.71 -10.31
CA PHE A 117 -16.91 -6.90 -11.44
C PHE A 117 -16.07 -5.62 -11.58
N LEU A 118 -15.79 -4.92 -10.47
CA LEU A 118 -15.01 -3.69 -10.52
C LEU A 118 -13.55 -3.92 -10.95
N ARG A 119 -13.00 -5.12 -10.74
CA ARG A 119 -11.69 -5.51 -11.27
C ARG A 119 -11.69 -5.68 -12.79
N THR A 120 -12.82 -5.98 -13.42
CA THR A 120 -12.90 -6.07 -14.89
C THR A 120 -12.97 -4.70 -15.57
N ILE A 121 -13.18 -3.63 -14.81
CA ILE A 121 -13.27 -2.24 -15.29
C ILE A 121 -12.38 -1.32 -14.45
N THR A 122 -11.11 -1.69 -14.26
CA THR A 122 -10.15 -0.97 -13.41
C THR A 122 -10.03 0.51 -13.73
N HIS A 123 -10.15 0.90 -15.00
CA HIS A 123 -10.12 2.29 -15.47
C HIS A 123 -11.36 3.12 -15.06
N LEU A 124 -12.49 2.49 -14.74
CA LEU A 124 -13.71 3.17 -14.30
C LEU A 124 -13.97 3.03 -12.79
N ARG A 125 -13.46 1.99 -12.15
CA ARG A 125 -13.71 1.75 -10.72
C ARG A 125 -13.36 2.91 -9.79
N PRO A 126 -12.37 3.82 -10.09
CA PRO A 126 -12.12 5.00 -9.28
C PRO A 126 -13.33 5.94 -9.15
N ARG A 127 -14.31 5.83 -10.05
CA ARG A 127 -15.56 6.60 -9.99
C ARG A 127 -16.56 6.06 -8.96
N THR A 128 -16.29 4.94 -8.29
CA THR A 128 -17.12 4.40 -7.19
C THR A 128 -16.72 4.98 -5.85
N ASN A 129 -17.65 5.04 -4.89
CA ASN A 129 -17.33 5.51 -3.54
C ASN A 129 -16.23 4.66 -2.88
N THR A 130 -16.31 3.33 -3.04
CA THR A 130 -15.31 2.42 -2.47
C THR A 130 -13.89 2.76 -2.94
N PHE A 131 -13.69 2.89 -4.26
CA PHE A 131 -12.35 3.13 -4.79
C PHE A 131 -11.91 4.60 -4.69
N GLN A 132 -12.85 5.55 -4.63
CA GLN A 132 -12.49 6.92 -4.23
C GLN A 132 -11.92 6.94 -2.80
N ALA A 133 -12.57 6.25 -1.87
CA ALA A 133 -12.09 6.15 -0.50
C ALA A 133 -10.73 5.43 -0.43
N VAL A 134 -10.58 4.26 -1.07
CA VAL A 134 -9.33 3.48 -1.07
C VAL A 134 -8.16 4.32 -1.59
N PHE A 135 -8.31 4.93 -2.78
CA PHE A 135 -7.18 5.64 -3.39
C PHE A 135 -6.91 7.00 -2.73
N ARG A 136 -7.89 7.60 -2.07
CA ARG A 136 -7.64 8.77 -1.22
C ARG A 136 -6.85 8.39 0.03
N VAL A 137 -7.24 7.32 0.72
CA VAL A 137 -6.48 6.82 1.89
C VAL A 137 -5.08 6.38 1.47
N ARG A 138 -4.94 5.67 0.33
CA ARG A 138 -3.62 5.31 -0.22
C ARG A 138 -2.74 6.55 -0.45
N SER A 139 -3.30 7.61 -1.06
CA SER A 139 -2.57 8.85 -1.33
C SER A 139 -2.13 9.56 -0.03
N LEU A 140 -3.02 9.64 0.96
CA LEU A 140 -2.72 10.24 2.26
C LEU A 140 -1.67 9.43 3.04
N ALA A 141 -1.78 8.09 3.01
CA ALA A 141 -0.80 7.22 3.64
C ALA A 141 0.60 7.37 3.02
N ALA A 142 0.70 7.48 1.68
CA ALA A 142 1.97 7.73 1.02
C ALA A 142 2.59 9.05 1.45
N TYR A 143 1.79 10.12 1.53
CA TYR A 143 2.26 11.41 2.02
C TYR A 143 2.68 11.33 3.50
N ALA A 144 1.90 10.64 4.34
CA ALA A 144 2.21 10.47 5.76
C ALA A 144 3.56 9.74 5.96
N ILE A 145 3.85 8.73 5.14
CA ILE A 145 5.13 8.01 5.16
C ILE A 145 6.29 8.97 4.85
N HIS A 146 6.21 9.72 3.74
CA HIS A 146 7.24 10.70 3.40
C HIS A 146 7.40 11.75 4.51
N LYS A 147 6.29 12.27 5.04
CA LYS A 147 6.30 13.26 6.13
C LYS A 147 6.95 12.69 7.39
N PHE A 148 6.60 11.46 7.79
CA PHE A 148 7.19 10.78 8.95
C PHE A 148 8.70 10.71 8.90
N PHE A 149 9.26 10.27 7.77
CA PHE A 149 10.69 10.09 7.60
C PHE A 149 11.42 11.43 7.42
N GLN A 150 10.87 12.36 6.60
CA GLN A 150 11.49 13.66 6.36
C GLN A 150 11.58 14.52 7.64
N GLU A 151 10.55 14.49 8.50
CA GLU A 151 10.55 15.19 9.79
C GLU A 151 11.52 14.58 10.83
N ARG A 152 12.11 13.43 10.51
CA ARG A 152 13.12 12.71 11.34
C ARG A 152 14.50 12.68 10.70
N ASP A 153 14.75 13.58 9.74
CA ASP A 153 16.02 13.74 9.03
C ASP A 153 16.48 12.47 8.27
N PHE A 154 15.54 11.63 7.81
CA PHE A 154 15.84 10.54 6.90
C PHE A 154 16.00 11.05 5.47
N VAL A 155 16.98 10.50 4.75
CA VAL A 155 17.17 10.77 3.33
C VAL A 155 16.38 9.78 2.49
N TYR A 156 15.52 10.28 1.61
CA TYR A 156 14.84 9.44 0.61
C TYR A 156 15.80 9.05 -0.50
N VAL A 157 15.92 7.76 -0.76
CA VAL A 157 16.84 7.20 -1.77
C VAL A 157 16.07 6.48 -2.87
N HIS A 158 16.34 6.84 -4.10
CA HIS A 158 15.91 6.10 -5.28
C HIS A 158 16.92 4.99 -5.58
N THR A 159 16.55 3.74 -5.33
CA THR A 159 17.36 2.58 -5.69
C THR A 159 16.97 2.04 -7.07
N PRO A 160 17.89 1.36 -7.79
CA PRO A 160 17.60 0.85 -9.13
C PRO A 160 16.47 -0.18 -9.15
N LEU A 161 15.57 -0.05 -10.12
CA LEU A 161 14.53 -1.05 -10.38
C LEU A 161 15.04 -2.22 -11.24
N ILE A 162 16.05 -1.96 -12.09
CA ILE A 162 16.72 -2.99 -12.88
C ILE A 162 18.04 -3.29 -12.16
N THR A 163 18.24 -4.54 -11.79
CA THR A 163 19.38 -4.98 -10.98
C THR A 163 20.03 -6.24 -11.55
N GLY A 164 21.32 -6.39 -11.31
CA GLY A 164 22.06 -7.63 -11.57
C GLY A 164 22.24 -8.50 -10.32
N SER A 165 21.73 -8.08 -9.14
CA SER A 165 21.85 -8.82 -7.87
C SER A 165 20.49 -9.24 -7.34
N ASP A 166 20.42 -10.39 -6.70
CA ASP A 166 19.25 -10.88 -5.96
C ASP A 166 19.39 -10.53 -4.48
N CYS A 167 18.52 -9.65 -3.98
CA CYS A 167 18.55 -9.22 -2.58
C CYS A 167 18.16 -10.35 -1.60
N GLU A 168 17.27 -11.25 -1.99
CA GLU A 168 16.78 -12.32 -1.11
C GLU A 168 17.53 -13.64 -1.30
N GLY A 169 18.29 -13.77 -2.41
CA GLY A 169 19.12 -14.95 -2.70
C GLY A 169 18.36 -16.17 -3.20
N ALA A 170 17.05 -16.09 -3.33
CA ALA A 170 16.16 -17.16 -3.81
C ALA A 170 14.89 -16.61 -4.49
N GLY A 171 14.86 -15.32 -4.81
CA GLY A 171 13.68 -14.65 -5.37
C GLY A 171 13.38 -15.08 -6.81
N GLU A 172 12.14 -15.42 -7.12
CA GLU A 172 11.68 -15.53 -8.50
C GLU A 172 11.59 -14.11 -9.09
N MET A 173 12.57 -13.75 -9.93
CA MET A 173 12.70 -12.41 -10.50
C MET A 173 12.21 -12.37 -11.94
N PHE A 174 11.54 -11.28 -12.32
CA PHE A 174 11.28 -11.00 -13.72
C PHE A 174 12.57 -10.60 -14.43
N GLN A 175 12.91 -11.30 -15.51
CA GLN A 175 14.08 -10.97 -16.31
C GLN A 175 13.80 -9.75 -17.20
N VAL A 176 14.79 -8.84 -17.28
CA VAL A 176 14.78 -7.68 -18.18
C VAL A 176 15.76 -7.96 -19.31
N THR A 177 15.29 -7.98 -20.56
CA THR A 177 16.10 -8.22 -21.75
C THR A 177 15.58 -7.44 -22.95
N THR A 178 16.48 -7.07 -23.84
CA THR A 178 16.17 -6.50 -25.17
C THR A 178 16.41 -7.49 -26.31
N MET A 179 16.80 -8.74 -26.00
CA MET A 179 17.02 -9.78 -27.00
C MET A 179 15.71 -10.17 -27.69
N ASP A 180 15.78 -10.50 -28.96
CA ASP A 180 14.69 -11.14 -29.68
C ASP A 180 14.53 -12.59 -29.15
N LEU A 181 13.44 -12.86 -28.45
CA LEU A 181 13.16 -14.20 -27.90
C LEU A 181 12.99 -15.30 -28.95
N LYS A 182 12.83 -14.93 -30.25
CA LYS A 182 12.81 -15.90 -31.35
C LYS A 182 14.22 -16.28 -31.84
N ASN A 183 15.23 -15.41 -31.60
CA ASN A 183 16.61 -15.55 -32.08
C ASN A 183 17.57 -15.20 -30.94
N VAL A 184 17.48 -15.91 -29.82
CA VAL A 184 18.34 -15.67 -28.67
C VAL A 184 19.78 -16.06 -29.01
N PRO A 185 20.78 -15.15 -28.88
CA PRO A 185 22.17 -15.50 -29.06
C PRO A 185 22.63 -16.51 -28.01
N LEU A 186 23.40 -17.52 -28.45
CA LEU A 186 23.91 -18.57 -27.59
C LEU A 186 25.44 -18.57 -27.57
N THR A 187 26.00 -18.89 -26.42
CA THR A 187 27.41 -19.23 -26.22
C THR A 187 27.76 -20.55 -26.90
N GLU A 188 29.04 -20.86 -27.02
CA GLU A 188 29.52 -22.15 -27.54
C GLU A 188 28.96 -23.37 -26.78
N ASN A 189 28.63 -23.19 -25.49
CA ASN A 189 28.06 -24.23 -24.63
C ASN A 189 26.51 -24.28 -24.65
N GLY A 190 25.87 -23.56 -25.59
CA GLY A 190 24.42 -23.54 -25.77
C GLY A 190 23.64 -22.78 -24.69
N LYS A 191 24.31 -21.99 -23.85
CA LYS A 191 23.65 -21.10 -22.89
C LYS A 191 23.38 -19.73 -23.55
N VAL A 192 22.41 -18.98 -23.02
CA VAL A 192 22.12 -17.63 -23.46
C VAL A 192 23.38 -16.75 -23.32
N ASP A 193 23.76 -16.07 -24.38
CA ASP A 193 24.90 -15.13 -24.39
C ASP A 193 24.44 -13.71 -24.01
N PHE A 194 24.36 -13.45 -22.71
CA PHE A 194 23.98 -12.15 -22.18
C PHE A 194 25.00 -11.03 -22.45
N SER A 195 26.23 -11.35 -22.95
CA SER A 195 27.17 -10.30 -23.37
C SER A 195 26.65 -9.48 -24.55
N GLN A 196 25.69 -10.02 -25.31
CA GLN A 196 25.02 -9.37 -26.43
C GLN A 196 23.72 -8.66 -26.02
N ASP A 197 23.28 -8.74 -24.76
CA ASP A 197 22.13 -8.00 -24.27
C ASP A 197 22.50 -6.55 -23.90
N PHE A 198 21.49 -5.70 -23.68
CA PHE A 198 21.66 -4.27 -23.43
C PHE A 198 22.66 -3.93 -22.31
N PHE A 199 22.63 -4.65 -21.20
CA PHE A 199 23.53 -4.44 -20.06
C PHE A 199 24.80 -5.32 -20.09
N GLY A 200 24.97 -6.17 -21.10
CA GLY A 200 26.10 -7.10 -21.21
C GLY A 200 26.15 -8.19 -20.12
N LYS A 201 25.09 -8.37 -19.37
CA LYS A 201 24.93 -9.38 -18.29
C LYS A 201 23.44 -9.63 -18.00
N PRO A 202 23.08 -10.75 -17.33
CA PRO A 202 21.72 -10.96 -16.88
C PRO A 202 21.26 -9.84 -15.96
N THR A 203 20.05 -9.32 -16.20
CA THR A 203 19.42 -8.30 -15.36
C THR A 203 17.96 -8.63 -15.13
N ASN A 204 17.45 -8.17 -13.98
CA ASN A 204 16.10 -8.48 -13.52
C ASN A 204 15.44 -7.23 -12.93
N LEU A 205 14.12 -7.28 -12.76
CA LEU A 205 13.41 -6.33 -11.91
C LEU A 205 13.68 -6.65 -10.44
N THR A 206 13.91 -5.62 -9.64
CA THR A 206 14.29 -5.77 -8.22
C THR A 206 13.18 -6.35 -7.36
N VAL A 207 13.54 -7.17 -6.39
CA VAL A 207 12.65 -7.66 -5.31
C VAL A 207 12.71 -6.79 -4.05
N SER A 208 13.73 -5.90 -3.94
CA SER A 208 13.94 -4.99 -2.80
C SER A 208 15.01 -3.95 -3.14
N GLY A 209 14.88 -2.76 -2.59
CA GLY A 209 15.90 -1.71 -2.64
C GLY A 209 16.94 -1.79 -1.52
N GLN A 210 16.83 -2.75 -0.60
CA GLN A 210 17.60 -2.81 0.64
C GLN A 210 19.12 -2.76 0.43
N LEU A 211 19.71 -3.66 -0.38
CA LEU A 211 21.16 -3.75 -0.50
C LEU A 211 21.79 -2.43 -1.01
N ASN A 212 21.13 -1.78 -1.98
CA ASN A 212 21.54 -0.47 -2.46
C ASN A 212 21.27 0.63 -1.42
N GLY A 213 20.15 0.52 -0.69
CA GLY A 213 19.80 1.43 0.41
C GLY A 213 20.85 1.44 1.53
N GLU A 214 21.33 0.27 1.94
CA GLU A 214 22.38 0.16 2.96
C GLU A 214 23.68 0.89 2.58
N THR A 215 24.02 1.00 1.27
CA THR A 215 25.18 1.78 0.84
C THR A 215 25.03 3.26 1.18
N PHE A 216 23.83 3.79 1.03
CA PHE A 216 23.50 5.18 1.39
C PHE A 216 23.38 5.36 2.90
N ALA A 217 22.84 4.38 3.63
CA ALA A 217 22.75 4.42 5.08
C ALA A 217 24.12 4.55 5.73
N MET A 218 25.15 3.86 5.20
CA MET A 218 26.55 3.97 5.65
C MET A 218 27.18 5.35 5.43
N ALA A 219 26.54 6.23 4.68
CA ALA A 219 26.99 7.60 4.44
C ALA A 219 26.06 8.65 5.08
N PHE A 220 24.76 8.41 5.12
CA PHE A 220 23.72 9.36 5.56
C PHE A 220 23.10 9.00 6.92
N ARG A 221 23.50 7.88 7.52
CA ARG A 221 23.01 7.35 8.79
C ARG A 221 21.58 6.79 8.71
N ASN A 222 20.60 7.60 8.31
CA ASN A 222 19.19 7.20 8.24
C ASN A 222 18.67 7.47 6.84
N ILE A 223 18.20 6.43 6.16
CA ILE A 223 17.62 6.54 4.83
C ILE A 223 16.31 5.75 4.77
N TYR A 224 15.53 6.00 3.73
CA TYR A 224 14.44 5.11 3.36
C TYR A 224 14.27 5.07 1.85
N THR A 225 13.82 3.92 1.35
CA THR A 225 13.26 3.78 0.01
C THR A 225 11.74 3.80 0.07
N PHE A 226 11.09 4.22 -0.97
CA PHE A 226 9.67 4.06 -1.18
C PHE A 226 9.44 3.90 -2.68
N GLY A 227 9.36 2.68 -3.15
CA GLY A 227 9.33 2.38 -4.57
C GLY A 227 8.74 1.02 -4.91
N PRO A 228 8.49 0.79 -6.21
CA PRO A 228 7.97 -0.47 -6.70
C PRO A 228 9.00 -1.59 -6.54
N THR A 229 8.48 -2.77 -6.20
CA THR A 229 9.20 -4.05 -6.16
C THR A 229 8.42 -5.09 -6.93
N PHE A 230 9.12 -6.12 -7.40
CA PHE A 230 8.57 -7.09 -8.33
C PHE A 230 8.92 -8.51 -7.88
N ARG A 231 7.92 -9.40 -7.88
CA ARG A 231 8.10 -10.83 -7.56
C ARG A 231 7.36 -11.68 -8.57
N ALA A 232 8.06 -12.62 -9.21
CA ALA A 232 7.51 -13.49 -10.24
C ALA A 232 6.90 -14.78 -9.68
N GLU A 233 6.71 -14.85 -8.37
CA GLU A 233 6.12 -16.01 -7.69
C GLU A 233 4.74 -16.37 -8.27
N ASN A 234 4.56 -17.64 -8.60
CA ASN A 234 3.27 -18.14 -9.08
C ASN A 234 2.29 -18.35 -7.91
N SER A 235 1.98 -17.26 -7.21
CA SER A 235 1.08 -17.23 -6.07
C SER A 235 -0.22 -16.48 -6.39
N ASN A 236 -1.36 -17.16 -6.30
CA ASN A 236 -2.68 -16.58 -6.58
C ASN A 236 -3.51 -16.40 -5.31
N THR A 237 -2.93 -15.77 -4.30
CA THR A 237 -3.62 -15.46 -3.04
C THR A 237 -4.21 -14.05 -3.05
N THR A 238 -4.95 -13.72 -2.01
CA THR A 238 -5.49 -12.36 -1.79
C THR A 238 -4.45 -11.34 -1.32
N ARG A 239 -3.21 -11.77 -1.02
CA ARG A 239 -2.15 -10.97 -0.41
C ARG A 239 -0.91 -10.81 -1.29
N HIS A 240 -0.87 -11.47 -2.48
CA HIS A 240 0.27 -11.43 -3.39
C HIS A 240 -0.08 -10.70 -4.68
N ALA A 241 0.83 -9.85 -5.10
CA ALA A 241 0.84 -9.18 -6.39
C ALA A 241 2.25 -9.27 -6.97
N ALA A 242 2.37 -9.28 -8.30
CA ALA A 242 3.66 -9.34 -8.99
C ALA A 242 4.40 -7.98 -8.97
N GLU A 243 3.66 -6.88 -8.82
CA GLU A 243 4.15 -5.52 -8.65
C GLU A 243 3.44 -4.89 -7.45
N PHE A 244 4.22 -4.37 -6.51
CA PHE A 244 3.74 -3.70 -5.30
C PHE A 244 4.78 -2.70 -4.81
N TRP A 245 4.45 -1.88 -3.81
CA TRP A 245 5.36 -0.86 -3.30
C TRP A 245 5.89 -1.24 -1.92
N MET A 246 7.19 -1.04 -1.72
CA MET A 246 7.85 -1.24 -0.43
C MET A 246 8.37 0.07 0.14
N ILE A 247 8.26 0.20 1.45
CA ILE A 247 8.94 1.22 2.25
C ILE A 247 10.04 0.49 3.03
N GLU A 248 11.30 0.85 2.79
CA GLU A 248 12.46 0.14 3.34
C GLU A 248 13.43 1.14 3.97
N PRO A 249 13.24 1.50 5.25
CA PRO A 249 14.20 2.31 5.98
C PRO A 249 15.39 1.48 6.44
N GLU A 250 16.59 2.12 6.46
CA GLU A 250 17.82 1.59 7.06
C GLU A 250 18.39 2.63 8.02
N ILE A 251 18.67 2.22 9.25
CA ILE A 251 19.19 3.07 10.33
C ILE A 251 20.51 2.54 10.86
N VAL A 252 21.53 3.41 10.91
CA VAL A 252 22.87 3.05 11.35
C VAL A 252 23.10 3.47 12.81
N PHE A 253 24.00 2.76 13.51
CA PHE A 253 24.22 2.81 14.94
C PHE A 253 23.01 2.38 15.78
N ALA A 254 22.16 1.53 15.19
CA ALA A 254 20.92 1.04 15.76
C ALA A 254 20.92 -0.48 15.87
N ASP A 255 20.20 -0.99 16.85
CA ASP A 255 19.95 -2.41 17.05
C ASP A 255 18.50 -2.80 16.78
N LEU A 256 18.16 -4.07 17.05
CA LEU A 256 16.81 -4.59 16.83
C LEU A 256 15.75 -3.87 17.67
N GLN A 257 16.13 -3.39 18.87
CA GLN A 257 15.19 -2.66 19.75
C GLN A 257 14.89 -1.25 19.20
N ASP A 258 15.91 -0.59 18.64
CA ASP A 258 15.75 0.70 17.96
C ASP A 258 14.85 0.55 16.72
N LEU A 259 15.04 -0.54 15.98
CA LEU A 259 14.24 -0.86 14.80
C LEU A 259 12.78 -1.04 15.16
N MET A 260 12.45 -1.88 16.14
CA MET A 260 11.08 -2.10 16.60
C MET A 260 10.38 -0.82 17.06
N ARG A 261 11.12 0.10 17.71
CA ARG A 261 10.56 1.42 18.07
C ARG A 261 10.20 2.25 16.85
N LEU A 262 11.10 2.28 15.85
CA LEU A 262 10.84 3.01 14.60
C LEU A 262 9.64 2.45 13.84
N GLU A 263 9.49 1.12 13.78
CA GLU A 263 8.36 0.44 13.14
C GLU A 263 7.03 0.80 13.84
N GLU A 264 6.99 0.69 15.16
CA GLU A 264 5.82 1.01 15.96
C GLU A 264 5.41 2.47 15.78
N ASP A 265 6.36 3.40 15.89
CA ASP A 265 6.14 4.83 15.72
C ASP A 265 5.62 5.15 14.32
N MET A 266 6.18 4.54 13.27
CA MET A 266 5.76 4.75 11.89
C MET A 266 4.34 4.24 11.65
N ILE A 267 4.02 3.03 12.08
CA ILE A 267 2.68 2.45 11.90
C ILE A 267 1.63 3.31 12.60
N LYS A 268 1.89 3.69 13.85
CA LYS A 268 0.99 4.56 14.63
C LYS A 268 0.82 5.94 13.96
N TYR A 269 1.91 6.52 13.46
CA TYR A 269 1.86 7.82 12.79
C TYR A 269 1.01 7.78 11.52
N ILE A 270 1.18 6.77 10.66
CA ILE A 270 0.41 6.63 9.42
C ILE A 270 -1.08 6.48 9.74
N ILE A 271 -1.43 5.62 10.70
CA ILE A 271 -2.82 5.39 11.11
C ILE A 271 -3.44 6.69 11.65
N SER A 272 -2.75 7.37 12.57
CA SER A 272 -3.22 8.63 13.15
C SER A 272 -3.45 9.68 12.08
N TYR A 273 -2.50 9.84 11.16
CA TYR A 273 -2.59 10.79 10.06
C TYR A 273 -3.80 10.54 9.15
N VAL A 274 -4.04 9.28 8.79
CA VAL A 274 -5.19 8.91 7.94
C VAL A 274 -6.52 9.13 8.66
N LEU A 275 -6.62 8.75 9.93
CA LEU A 275 -7.84 8.97 10.74
C LEU A 275 -8.19 10.47 10.86
N GLU A 276 -7.18 11.33 10.99
CA GLU A 276 -7.36 12.78 11.08
C GLU A 276 -7.76 13.43 9.74
N HIS A 277 -7.16 12.97 8.62
CA HIS A 277 -7.27 13.66 7.34
C HIS A 277 -8.29 13.03 6.37
N ALA A 278 -8.83 11.84 6.68
CA ALA A 278 -9.84 11.14 5.89
C ALA A 278 -10.97 10.55 6.77
N PRO A 279 -11.57 11.32 7.70
CA PRO A 279 -12.55 10.79 8.64
C PRO A 279 -13.79 10.22 7.96
N GLU A 280 -14.23 10.79 6.84
CA GLU A 280 -15.42 10.33 6.11
C GLU A 280 -15.16 9.01 5.39
N GLU A 281 -14.02 8.88 4.72
CA GLU A 281 -13.58 7.64 4.09
C GLU A 281 -13.42 6.52 5.12
N MET A 282 -12.84 6.84 6.28
CA MET A 282 -12.66 5.86 7.36
C MET A 282 -13.98 5.45 7.99
N ALA A 283 -14.92 6.36 8.16
CA ALA A 283 -16.29 6.05 8.59
C ALA A 283 -17.01 5.15 7.56
N PHE A 284 -16.82 5.41 6.27
CA PHE A 284 -17.34 4.58 5.20
C PHE A 284 -16.78 3.15 5.27
N PHE A 285 -15.48 2.98 5.43
CA PHE A 285 -14.88 1.65 5.57
C PHE A 285 -15.39 0.91 6.80
N ASN A 286 -15.48 1.59 7.95
CA ASN A 286 -16.01 1.01 9.18
C ASN A 286 -17.47 0.55 9.03
N GLN A 287 -18.27 1.27 8.24
CA GLN A 287 -19.69 0.94 8.02
C GLN A 287 -19.89 -0.19 7.01
N PHE A 288 -19.12 -0.21 5.91
CA PHE A 288 -19.42 -1.02 4.74
C PHE A 288 -18.39 -2.13 4.45
N MET A 289 -17.18 -2.04 4.97
CA MET A 289 -16.11 -2.99 4.72
C MET A 289 -15.81 -3.84 5.95
N ASP A 290 -15.57 -3.21 7.10
CA ASP A 290 -15.21 -3.88 8.35
C ASP A 290 -15.74 -3.09 9.55
N LYS A 291 -16.81 -3.57 10.15
CA LYS A 291 -17.52 -2.88 11.25
C LYS A 291 -16.69 -2.68 12.53
N GLY A 292 -15.56 -3.39 12.69
CA GLY A 292 -14.65 -3.24 13.81
C GLY A 292 -13.38 -2.45 13.49
N LEU A 293 -13.31 -1.84 12.30
CA LEU A 293 -12.10 -1.20 11.80
C LEU A 293 -11.60 -0.07 12.70
N LEU A 294 -12.45 0.88 13.02
CA LEU A 294 -12.05 2.04 13.83
C LEU A 294 -11.65 1.64 15.25
N ASP A 295 -12.35 0.69 15.86
CA ASP A 295 -12.00 0.18 17.20
C ASP A 295 -10.63 -0.49 17.17
N ARG A 296 -10.34 -1.31 16.14
CA ARG A 296 -9.05 -1.95 15.96
C ARG A 296 -7.92 -0.93 15.76
N LEU A 297 -8.11 0.07 14.90
CA LEU A 297 -7.09 1.08 14.66
C LEU A 297 -6.84 1.96 15.90
N ASN A 298 -7.88 2.34 16.62
CA ASN A 298 -7.74 3.08 17.89
C ASN A 298 -7.05 2.25 18.97
N ASN A 299 -7.31 0.94 19.03
CA ASN A 299 -6.61 0.06 19.96
C ASN A 299 -5.09 0.02 19.71
N ILE A 300 -4.67 0.09 18.44
CA ILE A 300 -3.24 0.17 18.07
C ILE A 300 -2.62 1.48 18.54
N LEU A 301 -3.32 2.60 18.36
CA LEU A 301 -2.81 3.90 18.79
C LEU A 301 -2.69 4.00 20.33
N ALA A 302 -3.56 3.31 21.06
CA ALA A 302 -3.65 3.38 22.52
C ALA A 302 -2.68 2.45 23.26
N ASN A 303 -2.11 1.43 22.59
CA ASN A 303 -1.32 0.39 23.24
C ASN A 303 0.07 0.25 22.62
N ASP A 304 1.06 -0.13 23.44
CA ASP A 304 2.36 -0.58 22.95
C ASP A 304 2.23 -1.95 22.28
N PHE A 305 3.07 -2.23 21.29
CA PHE A 305 3.06 -3.52 20.62
C PHE A 305 3.61 -4.62 21.53
N GLY A 306 3.05 -5.83 21.40
CA GLY A 306 3.56 -7.02 22.09
C GLY A 306 4.93 -7.40 21.57
N ARG A 307 5.69 -8.16 22.37
CA ARG A 307 6.99 -8.70 21.98
C ARG A 307 7.09 -10.14 22.44
N ILE A 308 7.59 -11.00 21.57
CA ILE A 308 7.80 -12.43 21.84
C ILE A 308 8.91 -12.93 20.92
N THR A 309 9.76 -13.82 21.41
CA THR A 309 10.73 -14.50 20.52
C THR A 309 10.02 -15.60 19.72
N TYR A 310 10.59 -15.96 18.56
CA TYR A 310 10.09 -17.06 17.76
C TYR A 310 10.01 -18.39 18.57
N THR A 311 11.03 -18.67 19.38
CA THR A 311 11.05 -19.87 20.23
C THR A 311 9.88 -19.89 21.20
N GLU A 312 9.64 -18.81 21.93
CA GLU A 312 8.51 -18.68 22.85
C GLU A 312 7.16 -18.74 22.12
N ALA A 313 7.08 -18.13 20.92
CA ALA A 313 5.89 -18.20 20.09
C ALA A 313 5.57 -19.64 19.66
N VAL A 314 6.57 -20.40 19.20
CA VAL A 314 6.43 -21.81 18.85
C VAL A 314 6.02 -22.64 20.07
N GLU A 315 6.64 -22.43 21.25
CA GLU A 315 6.27 -23.13 22.48
C GLU A 315 4.82 -22.86 22.89
N LEU A 316 4.33 -21.63 22.66
CA LEU A 316 2.94 -21.26 22.95
C LEU A 316 1.98 -21.89 21.92
N LEU A 317 2.28 -21.73 20.63
CA LEU A 317 1.45 -22.23 19.53
C LEU A 317 1.35 -23.75 19.52
N SER A 318 2.44 -24.46 19.80
CA SER A 318 2.46 -25.93 19.79
C SER A 318 1.47 -26.56 20.78
N LYS A 319 1.12 -25.86 21.85
CA LYS A 319 0.08 -26.28 22.81
C LYS A 319 -1.33 -26.24 22.21
N HIS A 320 -1.49 -25.66 21.03
CA HIS A 320 -2.73 -25.47 20.30
C HIS A 320 -2.72 -26.04 18.89
N ASN A 321 -1.80 -26.96 18.59
CA ASN A 321 -1.67 -27.59 17.28
C ASN A 321 -2.93 -28.33 16.81
N ASP A 322 -3.83 -28.70 17.75
CA ASP A 322 -5.15 -29.23 17.45
C ASP A 322 -6.10 -28.25 16.76
N LYS A 323 -5.78 -26.95 16.78
CA LYS A 323 -6.57 -25.87 16.17
C LYS A 323 -6.06 -25.42 14.81
N PHE A 324 -4.88 -25.88 14.40
CA PHE A 324 -4.20 -25.43 13.19
C PHE A 324 -4.28 -26.48 12.08
N GLU A 325 -4.44 -25.98 10.84
CA GLU A 325 -4.32 -26.84 9.65
C GLU A 325 -2.87 -27.31 9.47
N TYR A 326 -1.91 -26.43 9.78
CA TYR A 326 -0.48 -26.70 9.71
C TYR A 326 0.12 -26.72 11.13
N PRO A 327 0.40 -27.89 11.71
CA PRO A 327 1.01 -27.97 13.05
C PRO A 327 2.37 -27.26 13.10
N VAL A 328 2.56 -26.41 14.11
CA VAL A 328 3.80 -25.65 14.29
C VAL A 328 4.84 -26.49 15.02
N SER A 329 6.10 -26.39 14.56
CA SER A 329 7.30 -26.94 15.22
C SER A 329 8.46 -25.96 15.06
N TRP A 330 9.47 -26.06 15.92
CA TRP A 330 10.63 -25.15 15.82
C TRP A 330 11.36 -25.36 14.49
N GLY A 331 11.66 -24.26 13.78
CA GLY A 331 12.29 -24.25 12.46
C GLY A 331 11.32 -24.16 11.28
N CYS A 332 9.98 -24.20 11.51
CA CYS A 332 9.02 -24.00 10.44
C CYS A 332 8.68 -22.49 10.24
N ASP A 333 8.27 -22.13 9.03
CA ASP A 333 7.67 -20.82 8.78
C ASP A 333 6.31 -20.71 9.46
N LEU A 334 6.06 -19.59 10.16
CA LEU A 334 4.76 -19.31 10.75
C LEU A 334 3.76 -19.02 9.62
N GLN A 335 2.66 -19.76 9.63
CA GLN A 335 1.58 -19.54 8.67
C GLN A 335 0.63 -18.45 9.18
N THR A 336 -0.15 -17.87 8.29
CA THR A 336 -1.14 -16.83 8.64
C THR A 336 -2.04 -17.18 9.83
N GLU A 337 -2.42 -18.47 9.98
CA GLU A 337 -3.25 -18.90 11.11
C GLU A 337 -2.51 -18.78 12.45
N HIS A 338 -1.20 -19.05 12.48
CA HIS A 338 -0.34 -18.88 13.65
C HIS A 338 -0.19 -17.41 14.02
N GLU A 339 0.10 -16.55 13.03
CA GLU A 339 0.22 -15.09 13.20
C GLU A 339 -1.06 -14.48 13.74
N ARG A 340 -2.21 -14.87 13.19
CA ARG A 340 -3.52 -14.40 13.66
C ARG A 340 -3.84 -14.93 15.05
N PHE A 341 -3.47 -16.15 15.39
CA PHE A 341 -3.67 -16.67 16.73
C PHE A 341 -2.89 -15.85 17.77
N LEU A 342 -1.63 -15.50 17.47
CA LEU A 342 -0.82 -14.63 18.34
C LEU A 342 -1.46 -13.25 18.50
N THR A 343 -1.83 -12.60 17.39
CA THR A 343 -2.34 -11.22 17.42
C THR A 343 -3.77 -11.08 17.91
N GLU A 344 -4.66 -12.06 17.61
CA GLU A 344 -6.10 -11.96 17.88
C GLU A 344 -6.53 -12.69 19.17
N GLN A 345 -5.86 -13.79 19.54
CA GLN A 345 -6.24 -14.61 20.69
C GLN A 345 -5.33 -14.36 21.88
N VAL A 346 -4.01 -14.26 21.68
CA VAL A 346 -3.03 -14.17 22.77
C VAL A 346 -2.83 -12.71 23.19
N PHE A 347 -2.33 -11.88 22.30
CA PHE A 347 -1.95 -10.49 22.62
C PHE A 347 -3.09 -9.49 22.44
N LYS A 348 -4.03 -9.75 21.53
CA LYS A 348 -5.14 -8.87 21.14
C LYS A 348 -4.68 -7.47 20.68
N LYS A 349 -3.49 -7.41 20.08
CA LYS A 349 -2.81 -6.21 19.59
C LYS A 349 -1.69 -6.60 18.64
N PRO A 350 -1.04 -5.66 17.93
CA PRO A 350 0.16 -5.96 17.16
C PRO A 350 1.26 -6.57 18.01
N VAL A 351 2.06 -7.45 17.40
CA VAL A 351 3.11 -8.22 18.09
C VAL A 351 4.35 -8.27 17.22
N PHE A 352 5.50 -7.95 17.81
CA PHE A 352 6.80 -8.25 17.24
C PHE A 352 7.22 -9.66 17.62
N VAL A 353 7.50 -10.48 16.61
CA VAL A 353 8.14 -11.79 16.80
C VAL A 353 9.59 -11.67 16.38
N THR A 354 10.53 -12.02 17.27
CA THR A 354 11.98 -11.82 17.07
C THR A 354 12.75 -13.12 17.11
N ASP A 355 14.02 -13.06 16.70
CA ASP A 355 15.01 -14.14 16.89
C ASP A 355 14.59 -15.45 16.20
N TYR A 356 14.34 -15.36 14.90
CA TYR A 356 13.96 -16.49 14.05
C TYR A 356 15.13 -17.45 13.80
N PRO A 357 14.85 -18.74 13.50
CA PRO A 357 15.88 -19.66 13.05
C PRO A 357 16.60 -19.15 11.79
N LYS A 358 17.95 -19.24 11.79
CA LYS A 358 18.75 -18.75 10.66
C LYS A 358 18.41 -19.41 9.33
N ASP A 359 17.94 -20.67 9.36
CA ASP A 359 17.75 -21.48 8.16
C ASP A 359 16.51 -21.10 7.34
N ILE A 360 15.61 -20.29 7.95
CA ILE A 360 14.39 -19.78 7.29
C ILE A 360 14.43 -18.27 7.04
N LYS A 361 15.59 -17.62 7.23
CA LYS A 361 15.78 -16.18 7.06
C LYS A 361 16.96 -15.86 6.14
N ALA A 362 16.96 -14.66 5.57
CA ALA A 362 17.90 -14.21 4.56
C ALA A 362 19.36 -14.10 5.09
N PHE A 363 20.32 -14.12 4.17
CA PHE A 363 21.75 -14.18 4.44
C PHE A 363 22.30 -12.96 5.17
N TYR A 364 21.70 -11.80 5.00
CA TYR A 364 22.19 -10.53 5.53
C TYR A 364 21.80 -10.27 6.99
N MET A 365 21.01 -11.13 7.60
CA MET A 365 20.54 -10.94 8.97
C MET A 365 21.61 -11.32 9.99
N LYS A 366 21.77 -10.51 11.04
CA LYS A 366 22.79 -10.71 12.06
C LYS A 366 22.59 -12.02 12.81
N LEU A 367 23.65 -12.85 12.82
CA LEU A 367 23.65 -14.08 13.60
C LEU A 367 23.68 -13.78 15.10
N ASN A 368 22.77 -14.38 15.86
CA ASN A 368 22.76 -14.28 17.31
C ASN A 368 23.89 -15.10 17.96
N PRO A 369 24.27 -14.80 19.21
CA PRO A 369 25.34 -15.53 19.91
C PRO A 369 25.11 -17.04 20.10
N ASP A 370 23.85 -17.51 19.98
CA ASP A 370 23.50 -18.93 20.04
C ASP A 370 23.92 -19.74 18.80
N GLY A 371 24.28 -19.03 17.70
CA GLY A 371 24.66 -19.61 16.42
C GLY A 371 23.51 -20.31 15.66
N LYS A 372 22.27 -20.23 16.14
CA LYS A 372 21.09 -20.90 15.60
C LYS A 372 20.01 -19.93 15.11
N THR A 373 19.91 -18.79 15.75
CA THR A 373 18.92 -17.77 15.43
C THR A 373 19.59 -16.51 14.86
N VAL A 374 18.79 -15.67 14.21
CA VAL A 374 19.20 -14.37 13.69
C VAL A 374 18.33 -13.27 14.32
N ALA A 375 18.88 -12.07 14.45
CA ALA A 375 18.20 -10.87 14.96
C ALA A 375 17.19 -10.34 13.94
N ALA A 376 16.26 -11.19 13.52
CA ALA A 376 15.12 -10.86 12.67
C ALA A 376 13.96 -10.37 13.52
N VAL A 377 13.05 -9.61 12.91
CA VAL A 377 11.78 -9.19 13.48
C VAL A 377 10.71 -9.15 12.40
N ASP A 378 9.55 -9.73 12.69
CA ASP A 378 8.33 -9.56 11.92
C ASP A 378 7.29 -8.88 12.80
N CYS A 379 6.66 -7.80 12.30
CA CYS A 379 5.52 -7.17 12.96
C CYS A 379 4.23 -7.79 12.46
N LEU A 380 3.52 -8.44 13.35
CA LEU A 380 2.24 -9.08 13.07
C LEU A 380 1.09 -8.18 13.54
N VAL A 381 0.07 -8.01 12.71
CA VAL A 381 -1.12 -7.22 13.05
C VAL A 381 -2.41 -8.04 12.94
N PRO A 382 -3.43 -7.77 13.78
CA PRO A 382 -4.71 -8.48 13.71
C PRO A 382 -5.37 -8.36 12.32
N GLY A 383 -5.93 -9.44 11.81
CA GLY A 383 -6.64 -9.47 10.53
C GLY A 383 -5.78 -9.62 9.28
N VAL A 384 -4.51 -9.21 9.32
CA VAL A 384 -3.58 -9.28 8.17
C VAL A 384 -2.46 -10.29 8.41
N GLY A 385 -1.90 -10.40 9.61
CA GLY A 385 -0.68 -11.13 9.90
C GLY A 385 0.54 -10.23 9.72
N GLU A 386 1.63 -10.74 9.13
CA GLU A 386 2.84 -9.98 8.88
C GLU A 386 2.57 -8.73 8.01
N ILE A 387 2.95 -7.56 8.53
CA ILE A 387 2.87 -6.26 7.84
C ILE A 387 4.26 -5.69 7.54
N THR A 388 5.23 -5.93 8.41
CA THR A 388 6.65 -5.61 8.20
C THR A 388 7.51 -6.81 8.53
N GLY A 389 8.60 -6.97 7.78
CA GLY A 389 9.69 -7.89 8.09
C GLY A 389 11.02 -7.13 8.10
N GLY A 390 11.83 -7.34 9.12
CA GLY A 390 13.09 -6.62 9.31
C GLY A 390 14.13 -7.39 10.06
N SER A 391 15.30 -6.79 10.21
CA SER A 391 16.39 -7.35 11.04
C SER A 391 17.45 -6.32 11.40
N GLN A 392 18.21 -6.60 12.42
CA GLN A 392 19.56 -6.08 12.51
C GLN A 392 20.39 -6.78 11.42
N ARG A 393 21.25 -6.02 10.73
CA ARG A 393 22.06 -6.51 9.62
C ARG A 393 23.38 -7.09 10.14
N GLU A 394 23.89 -8.13 9.47
CA GLU A 394 25.23 -8.65 9.80
C GLU A 394 26.29 -7.62 9.45
N ASP A 395 27.03 -7.18 10.47
CA ASP A 395 28.06 -6.15 10.38
C ASP A 395 29.49 -6.73 10.39
N ASN A 396 29.63 -8.06 10.52
CA ASN A 396 30.88 -8.77 10.45
C ASN A 396 31.12 -9.34 9.04
N TYR A 397 32.25 -8.97 8.44
CA TYR A 397 32.63 -9.38 7.07
C TYR A 397 32.73 -10.91 6.92
N ASP A 398 33.40 -11.60 7.84
CA ASP A 398 33.65 -13.04 7.71
C ASP A 398 32.39 -13.85 7.94
N LEU A 399 31.54 -13.43 8.89
CA LEU A 399 30.26 -14.09 9.14
C LEU A 399 29.31 -13.93 7.95
N LEU A 400 29.23 -12.72 7.38
CA LEU A 400 28.40 -12.46 6.21
C LEU A 400 28.88 -13.29 5.00
N LYS A 401 30.18 -13.32 4.73
CA LYS A 401 30.76 -14.13 3.66
C LYS A 401 30.44 -15.60 3.83
N THR A 402 30.66 -16.14 5.04
CA THR A 402 30.37 -17.55 5.36
C THR A 402 28.89 -17.85 5.10
N ARG A 403 27.99 -16.94 5.48
CA ARG A 403 26.55 -17.15 5.28
C ARG A 403 26.17 -17.15 3.80
N ILE A 404 26.74 -16.26 2.99
CA ILE A 404 26.55 -16.25 1.52
C ILE A 404 26.99 -17.60 0.92
N GLU A 405 28.18 -18.11 1.35
CA GLU A 405 28.72 -19.38 0.88
C GLU A 405 27.87 -20.60 1.33
N GLU A 406 27.39 -20.61 2.59
CA GLU A 406 26.50 -21.66 3.12
C GLU A 406 25.21 -21.82 2.30
N LEU A 407 24.67 -20.71 1.77
CA LEU A 407 23.49 -20.70 0.93
C LEU A 407 23.78 -21.01 -0.55
N GLY A 408 25.02 -21.36 -0.89
CA GLY A 408 25.42 -21.67 -2.26
C GLY A 408 25.47 -20.46 -3.21
N MET A 409 25.46 -19.25 -2.66
CA MET A 409 25.57 -18.01 -3.41
C MET A 409 27.04 -17.67 -3.65
N ASN A 410 27.32 -16.89 -4.72
CA ASN A 410 28.69 -16.48 -5.03
C ASN A 410 28.99 -15.14 -4.37
N PRO A 411 29.96 -15.05 -3.41
CA PRO A 411 30.31 -13.79 -2.76
C PRO A 411 30.72 -12.65 -3.72
N ALA A 412 31.31 -13.00 -4.89
CA ALA A 412 31.72 -12.00 -5.88
C ALA A 412 30.55 -11.19 -6.47
N ASP A 413 29.34 -11.74 -6.47
CA ASP A 413 28.15 -11.03 -6.93
C ASP A 413 27.68 -9.96 -5.92
N TYR A 414 28.24 -10.00 -4.70
CA TYR A 414 27.93 -9.12 -3.56
C TYR A 414 29.15 -8.31 -3.09
N ASP A 415 30.21 -8.18 -3.89
CA ASP A 415 31.42 -7.45 -3.52
C ASP A 415 31.13 -6.04 -3.01
N PHE A 416 30.24 -5.30 -3.70
CA PHE A 416 29.83 -3.95 -3.28
C PHE A 416 29.18 -3.93 -1.89
N TYR A 417 28.44 -4.97 -1.54
CA TYR A 417 27.76 -5.11 -0.26
C TYR A 417 28.72 -5.57 0.85
N MET A 418 29.66 -6.46 0.50
CA MET A 418 30.76 -6.90 1.38
C MET A 418 31.70 -5.74 1.72
N ASP A 419 31.95 -4.83 0.79
CA ASP A 419 32.78 -3.64 1.02
C ASP A 419 32.25 -2.74 2.13
N LEU A 420 30.95 -2.69 2.37
CA LEU A 420 30.34 -1.96 3.49
C LEU A 420 30.78 -2.51 4.86
N ARG A 421 31.16 -3.80 4.93
CA ARG A 421 31.68 -4.44 6.16
C ARG A 421 33.15 -4.28 6.29
N LYS A 422 33.86 -4.02 5.20
CA LYS A 422 35.29 -3.85 5.13
C LYS A 422 35.74 -2.41 5.40
N TYR A 423 34.98 -1.45 4.92
CA TYR A 423 35.33 -0.04 4.95
C TYR A 423 34.44 0.74 5.92
N GLY A 424 34.64 0.59 7.21
CA GLY A 424 33.93 1.33 8.24
C GLY A 424 32.56 0.76 8.59
N SER A 425 32.50 -0.57 8.78
CA SER A 425 31.31 -1.26 9.23
C SER A 425 30.72 -0.65 10.50
N ALA A 426 29.42 -0.54 10.56
CA ALA A 426 28.71 -0.08 11.74
C ALA A 426 27.45 -0.96 11.96
N ARG A 427 27.07 -1.11 13.22
CA ARG A 427 25.80 -1.74 13.58
C ARG A 427 24.65 -0.99 12.91
N HIS A 428 23.78 -1.69 12.20
CA HIS A 428 22.64 -1.10 11.51
C HIS A 428 21.49 -2.09 11.40
N ALA A 429 20.29 -1.57 11.16
CA ALA A 429 19.07 -2.34 11.09
C ALA A 429 18.09 -1.69 10.10
N GLY A 430 17.21 -2.49 9.55
CA GLY A 430 16.17 -2.02 8.61
C GLY A 430 15.02 -3.00 8.51
N PHE A 431 13.92 -2.52 7.94
CA PHE A 431 12.72 -3.34 7.69
C PHE A 431 12.09 -3.00 6.35
N GLY A 432 11.20 -3.87 5.87
CA GLY A 432 10.34 -3.63 4.73
C GLY A 432 8.87 -3.59 5.15
N LEU A 433 8.16 -2.51 4.82
CA LEU A 433 6.70 -2.41 4.92
C LEU A 433 6.09 -2.55 3.53
N GLY A 434 5.24 -3.56 3.34
CA GLY A 434 4.40 -3.65 2.14
C GLY A 434 3.31 -2.59 2.16
N PHE A 435 3.39 -1.61 1.26
CA PHE A 435 2.46 -0.48 1.26
C PHE A 435 1.01 -0.90 1.07
N GLU A 436 0.76 -1.82 0.17
CA GLU A 436 -0.59 -2.36 -0.08
C GLU A 436 -1.16 -3.10 1.12
N ARG A 437 -0.34 -3.85 1.86
CA ARG A 437 -0.77 -4.51 3.11
C ARG A 437 -1.18 -3.47 4.15
N MET A 438 -0.43 -2.35 4.26
CA MET A 438 -0.81 -1.23 5.13
C MET A 438 -2.13 -0.58 4.71
N VAL A 439 -2.34 -0.36 3.40
CA VAL A 439 -3.63 0.15 2.87
C VAL A 439 -4.77 -0.82 3.17
N MET A 440 -4.59 -2.13 2.94
CA MET A 440 -5.58 -3.15 3.28
C MET A 440 -5.92 -3.12 4.77
N TYR A 441 -4.91 -3.00 5.62
CA TYR A 441 -5.07 -2.96 7.07
C TYR A 441 -5.90 -1.77 7.54
N MET A 442 -5.62 -0.58 7.00
CA MET A 442 -6.35 0.65 7.35
C MET A 442 -7.76 0.73 6.77
N THR A 443 -8.04 0.03 5.68
CA THR A 443 -9.33 0.14 4.97
C THR A 443 -10.26 -1.05 5.17
N GLY A 444 -9.76 -2.15 5.71
CA GLY A 444 -10.52 -3.41 5.80
C GLY A 444 -10.72 -4.11 4.44
N ILE A 445 -10.00 -3.69 3.41
CA ILE A 445 -10.04 -4.33 2.09
C ILE A 445 -9.38 -5.71 2.16
N GLY A 446 -10.10 -6.75 1.75
CA GLY A 446 -9.67 -8.14 1.88
C GLY A 446 -8.78 -8.67 0.75
N ASN A 447 -8.50 -7.89 -0.30
CA ASN A 447 -7.73 -8.34 -1.45
C ASN A 447 -6.79 -7.24 -1.94
N ILE A 448 -5.51 -7.57 -2.09
CA ILE A 448 -4.45 -6.64 -2.52
C ILE A 448 -4.74 -6.01 -3.89
N ARG A 449 -5.45 -6.72 -4.79
CA ARG A 449 -5.86 -6.20 -6.10
C ARG A 449 -6.75 -4.95 -5.98
N ASP A 450 -7.39 -4.77 -4.84
CA ASP A 450 -8.29 -3.64 -4.59
C ASP A 450 -7.58 -2.47 -3.88
N ALA A 451 -6.36 -2.68 -3.39
CA ALA A 451 -5.48 -1.65 -2.85
C ALA A 451 -4.54 -1.04 -3.93
N ILE A 452 -4.45 -1.65 -5.11
CA ILE A 452 -3.59 -1.25 -6.22
C ILE A 452 -4.45 -0.64 -7.34
N PRO A 453 -4.08 0.52 -7.93
CA PRO A 453 -4.84 1.12 -9.02
C PRO A 453 -5.02 0.18 -10.22
N PHE A 454 -3.94 -0.39 -10.73
CA PHE A 454 -3.89 -1.35 -11.84
C PHE A 454 -3.07 -2.58 -11.41
N PRO A 455 -3.69 -3.59 -10.80
CA PRO A 455 -2.96 -4.71 -10.21
C PRO A 455 -2.29 -5.60 -11.26
N ARG A 456 -1.04 -5.99 -10.98
CA ARG A 456 -0.29 -7.00 -11.73
C ARG A 456 -0.23 -8.28 -10.91
N THR A 457 -0.81 -9.34 -11.43
CA THR A 457 -0.85 -10.65 -10.76
C THR A 457 -0.72 -11.76 -11.78
N VAL A 458 -0.56 -13.01 -11.33
CA VAL A 458 -0.54 -14.17 -12.23
C VAL A 458 -1.72 -14.11 -13.21
N ASN A 459 -1.44 -14.24 -14.51
CA ASN A 459 -2.40 -14.19 -15.61
C ASN A 459 -3.20 -12.88 -15.71
N ASN A 460 -2.73 -11.77 -15.11
CA ASN A 460 -3.38 -10.48 -15.21
C ASN A 460 -2.38 -9.33 -15.37
N CYS A 461 -2.39 -8.71 -16.54
CA CYS A 461 -1.62 -7.52 -16.90
C CYS A 461 -2.48 -6.52 -17.69
N GLU A 462 -3.78 -6.49 -17.40
CA GLU A 462 -4.74 -5.64 -18.11
C GLU A 462 -4.60 -4.16 -17.69
N LEU A 463 -4.56 -3.25 -18.73
CA LEU A 463 -4.41 -1.78 -18.65
C LEU A 463 -3.11 -1.28 -18.08
#